data_ce78a7946a8b657ed4425b8a214e2632
#
_entry.id   ce78a7946a8b657ed4425b8a214e2632
#
_cell.length_a   1.000
_cell.length_b   1.000
_cell.length_c   1.000
_cell.angle_alpha   90.00
_cell.angle_beta   90.00
_cell.angle_gamma   90.00
#
_symmetry.space_group_name_H-M   'P 1'
#
loop_
_entity.id
_entity.type
_entity.pdbx_description
1 polymer ?
#
loop_
_entity_poly.entity_id
_entity_poly.type
_entity_poly.pdbx_seq_one_letter_code
_entity_poly.pdbx_strand_id
1 'polypeptide(L)'
;MAFPSRSKLAVIRRSVPEIIADYNREKDRATVEQTFAALLVLADSLDTAQRRTIEEGLSESELALFDLLSRDDLSQADRERLKQASKSLLSRLHELLAPMEQWTRKAQTQAEVETSILDWLIEFLPQPPFTEDETAGLARRVYDFVWQQSEAGSLP
;
A
#
# COMPACT_ATOMS: atom_id res chain seq x y z
N MET A 1 -0.04 -15.63 -3.06
CA MET A 1 0.93 -15.13 -4.02
C MET A 1 2.30 -15.04 -3.40
N ALA A 2 3.22 -15.71 -3.95
CA ALA A 2 4.58 -15.55 -3.50
C ALA A 2 4.96 -14.10 -3.69
N PHE A 3 5.39 -13.49 -2.65
CA PHE A 3 6.10 -12.24 -2.77
C PHE A 3 7.27 -12.52 -3.70
N PRO A 4 7.27 -11.94 -4.84
CA PRO A 4 8.23 -12.34 -5.80
C PRO A 4 9.54 -12.08 -5.25
N SER A 5 9.81 -11.82 -4.25
CA SER A 5 11.14 -11.56 -4.34
C SER A 5 11.72 -10.80 -3.22
N ARG A 6 11.60 -11.42 -2.09
CA ARG A 6 12.63 -11.20 -1.11
C ARG A 6 14.01 -11.39 -1.76
N SER A 7 14.17 -12.36 -2.64
CA SER A 7 15.42 -12.55 -3.37
C SER A 7 15.72 -11.44 -4.36
N LYS A 8 14.72 -10.94 -5.10
CA LYS A 8 14.89 -9.78 -5.98
C LYS A 8 15.21 -8.51 -5.21
N LEU A 9 14.52 -8.26 -4.13
CA LEU A 9 14.79 -7.10 -3.26
C LEU A 9 16.16 -7.20 -2.61
N ALA A 10 16.58 -8.39 -2.20
CA ALA A 10 17.91 -8.61 -1.64
C ALA A 10 19.02 -8.36 -2.68
N VAL A 11 18.80 -8.76 -3.94
CA VAL A 11 19.73 -8.48 -5.04
C VAL A 11 19.83 -6.98 -5.29
N ILE A 12 18.70 -6.28 -5.36
CA ILE A 12 18.69 -4.82 -5.52
C ILE A 12 19.43 -4.13 -4.39
N ARG A 13 19.19 -4.54 -3.15
CA ARG A 13 19.86 -3.95 -1.98
C ARG A 13 21.37 -4.13 -2.00
N ARG A 14 21.86 -5.27 -2.49
CA ARG A 14 23.28 -5.51 -2.60
C ARG A 14 23.91 -4.75 -3.77
N SER A 15 23.21 -4.72 -4.91
CA SER A 15 23.74 -4.14 -6.13
C SER A 15 23.81 -2.62 -6.09
N VAL A 16 22.83 -1.96 -5.50
CA VAL A 16 22.79 -0.49 -5.42
C VAL A 16 23.95 0.08 -4.60
N PRO A 17 24.27 -0.42 -3.40
CA PRO A 17 25.46 0.05 -2.67
C PRO A 17 26.77 -0.17 -3.42
N GLU A 18 26.91 -1.29 -4.13
CA GLU A 18 28.10 -1.57 -4.94
C GLU A 18 28.25 -0.57 -6.09
N ILE A 19 27.15 -0.28 -6.79
CA ILE A 19 27.13 0.69 -7.88
C ILE A 19 27.50 2.08 -7.38
N ILE A 20 26.96 2.49 -6.24
CA ILE A 20 27.27 3.80 -5.64
C ILE A 20 28.73 3.87 -5.22
N ALA A 21 29.28 2.79 -4.67
CA ALA A 21 30.67 2.72 -4.26
C ALA A 21 31.59 2.86 -5.48
N ASP A 22 31.27 2.23 -6.60
CA ASP A 22 32.03 2.35 -7.84
C ASP A 22 31.97 3.78 -8.38
N TYR A 23 30.80 4.38 -8.40
CA TYR A 23 30.61 5.77 -8.78
C TYR A 23 31.48 6.72 -7.93
N ASN A 24 31.42 6.57 -6.63
CA ASN A 24 32.17 7.42 -5.70
C ASN A 24 33.69 7.26 -5.85
N ARG A 25 34.15 6.07 -6.25
CA ARG A 25 35.57 5.77 -6.42
C ARG A 25 36.14 6.43 -7.66
N GLU A 26 35.44 6.34 -8.78
CA GLU A 26 35.99 6.77 -10.08
C GLU A 26 35.52 8.14 -10.53
N LYS A 27 34.28 8.48 -10.25
CA LYS A 27 33.67 9.80 -10.51
C LYS A 27 33.87 10.35 -11.92
N ASP A 28 33.98 9.47 -12.91
CA ASP A 28 34.09 9.90 -14.30
C ASP A 28 32.76 9.74 -15.04
N ARG A 29 32.68 10.29 -16.26
CA ARG A 29 31.44 10.30 -17.03
C ARG A 29 31.01 8.89 -17.45
N ALA A 30 31.96 8.05 -17.82
CA ALA A 30 31.66 6.68 -18.21
C ALA A 30 31.08 5.89 -17.03
N THR A 31 31.63 6.07 -15.83
CA THR A 31 31.12 5.44 -14.61
C THR A 31 29.71 5.94 -14.27
N VAL A 32 29.44 7.26 -14.48
CA VAL A 32 28.10 7.80 -14.26
C VAL A 32 27.08 7.15 -15.20
N GLU A 33 27.42 7.04 -16.48
CA GLU A 33 26.55 6.39 -17.47
C GLU A 33 26.33 4.91 -17.16
N GLN A 34 27.39 4.18 -16.76
CA GLN A 34 27.27 2.81 -16.35
C GLN A 34 26.40 2.65 -15.10
N THR A 35 26.58 3.52 -14.13
CA THR A 35 25.76 3.53 -12.91
C THR A 35 24.30 3.72 -13.24
N PHE A 36 23.98 4.72 -14.09
CA PHE A 36 22.63 4.99 -14.51
C PHE A 36 22.01 3.81 -15.26
N ALA A 37 22.74 3.21 -16.19
CA ALA A 37 22.27 2.04 -16.92
C ALA A 37 22.02 0.84 -16.00
N ALA A 38 22.89 0.61 -15.01
CA ALA A 38 22.71 -0.45 -14.03
C ALA A 38 21.48 -0.22 -13.16
N LEU A 39 21.22 1.03 -12.75
CA LEU A 39 20.03 1.37 -12.00
C LEU A 39 18.75 1.16 -12.81
N LEU A 40 18.77 1.47 -14.10
CA LEU A 40 17.63 1.18 -14.99
C LEU A 40 17.35 -0.31 -15.11
N VAL A 41 18.40 -1.13 -15.24
CA VAL A 41 18.27 -2.58 -15.29
C VAL A 41 17.66 -3.11 -13.98
N LEU A 42 18.11 -2.61 -12.83
CA LEU A 42 17.57 -2.99 -11.54
C LEU A 42 16.09 -2.58 -11.41
N ALA A 43 15.75 -1.38 -11.87
CA ALA A 43 14.35 -0.92 -11.89
C ALA A 43 13.47 -1.82 -12.75
N ASP A 44 13.97 -2.23 -13.93
CA ASP A 44 13.25 -3.15 -14.81
C ASP A 44 13.09 -4.55 -14.21
N SER A 45 13.91 -4.92 -13.24
CA SER A 45 13.81 -6.20 -12.56
C SER A 45 12.66 -6.26 -11.56
N LEU A 46 12.08 -5.12 -11.17
CA LEU A 46 10.93 -5.05 -10.29
C LEU A 46 9.68 -5.55 -11.00
N ASP A 47 8.81 -6.25 -10.28
CA ASP A 47 7.52 -6.64 -10.83
C ASP A 47 6.56 -5.44 -10.89
N THR A 48 5.40 -5.63 -11.53
CA THR A 48 4.41 -4.57 -11.72
C THR A 48 3.91 -4.01 -10.39
N ALA A 49 3.68 -4.87 -9.40
CA ALA A 49 3.20 -4.45 -8.09
C ALA A 49 4.23 -3.59 -7.36
N GLN A 50 5.51 -3.98 -7.43
CA GLN A 50 6.60 -3.21 -6.82
C GLN A 50 6.77 -1.85 -7.49
N ARG A 51 6.67 -1.78 -8.81
CA ARG A 51 6.70 -0.51 -9.55
C ARG A 51 5.56 0.40 -9.12
N ARG A 52 4.36 -0.13 -8.98
CA ARG A 52 3.20 0.64 -8.56
C ARG A 52 3.34 1.20 -7.15
N THR A 53 3.90 0.45 -6.20
CA THR A 53 4.14 0.96 -4.85
C THR A 53 5.11 2.15 -4.87
N ILE A 54 6.13 2.09 -5.69
CA ILE A 54 7.09 3.18 -5.84
C ILE A 54 6.45 4.39 -6.53
N GLU A 55 5.77 4.18 -7.66
CA GLU A 55 5.14 5.25 -8.45
C GLU A 55 4.05 5.97 -7.68
N GLU A 56 3.21 5.23 -6.97
CA GLU A 56 2.08 5.80 -6.22
C GLU A 56 2.49 6.33 -4.84
N GLY A 57 3.66 5.96 -4.35
CA GLY A 57 4.11 6.36 -3.01
C GLY A 57 3.34 5.70 -1.89
N LEU A 58 2.81 4.51 -2.13
CA LEU A 58 2.02 3.74 -1.17
C LEU A 58 2.73 2.43 -0.83
N SER A 59 2.56 1.95 0.41
CA SER A 59 2.98 0.60 0.77
C SER A 59 2.09 -0.44 0.07
N GLU A 60 2.46 -1.71 0.11
CA GLU A 60 1.64 -2.78 -0.48
C GLU A 60 0.24 -2.82 0.10
N SER A 61 0.11 -2.71 1.42
CA SER A 61 -1.20 -2.72 2.08
C SER A 61 -2.01 -1.47 1.77
N GLU A 62 -1.36 -0.31 1.73
CA GLU A 62 -2.00 0.95 1.35
C GLU A 62 -2.47 0.90 -0.11
N LEU A 63 -1.65 0.35 -0.99
CA LEU A 63 -2.00 0.20 -2.40
C LEU A 63 -3.18 -0.76 -2.59
N ALA A 64 -3.22 -1.85 -1.84
CA ALA A 64 -4.33 -2.79 -1.88
C ALA A 64 -5.64 -2.13 -1.45
N LEU A 65 -5.61 -1.32 -0.39
CA LEU A 65 -6.77 -0.52 0.03
C LEU A 65 -7.15 0.51 -1.03
N PHE A 66 -6.17 1.22 -1.56
CA PHE A 66 -6.41 2.20 -2.62
C PHE A 66 -7.08 1.57 -3.83
N ASP A 67 -6.59 0.41 -4.30
CA ASP A 67 -7.18 -0.31 -5.42
C ASP A 67 -8.61 -0.76 -5.13
N LEU A 68 -8.87 -1.20 -3.90
CA LEU A 68 -10.21 -1.61 -3.48
C LEU A 68 -11.19 -0.44 -3.50
N LEU A 69 -10.76 0.74 -3.11
CA LEU A 69 -11.58 1.96 -3.04
C LEU A 69 -11.63 2.72 -4.36
N SER A 70 -10.70 2.47 -5.28
CA SER A 70 -10.53 3.27 -6.48
C SER A 70 -11.65 3.07 -7.50
N ARG A 71 -11.93 4.13 -8.26
CA ARG A 71 -12.87 4.16 -9.38
C ARG A 71 -12.17 4.77 -10.60
N ASP A 72 -12.63 4.41 -11.79
CA ASP A 72 -12.05 4.91 -13.04
C ASP A 72 -12.39 6.38 -13.32
N ASP A 73 -13.46 6.87 -12.73
CA ASP A 73 -13.99 8.22 -12.97
C ASP A 73 -13.50 9.28 -11.99
N LEU A 74 -12.48 8.96 -11.19
CA LEU A 74 -11.93 9.91 -10.22
C LEU A 74 -11.07 10.97 -10.91
N SER A 75 -11.23 12.24 -10.49
CA SER A 75 -10.32 13.31 -10.87
C SER A 75 -8.95 13.08 -10.22
N GLN A 76 -7.93 13.78 -10.71
CA GLN A 76 -6.61 13.71 -10.12
C GLN A 76 -6.62 14.16 -8.65
N ALA A 77 -7.38 15.21 -8.33
CA ALA A 77 -7.53 15.67 -6.96
C ALA A 77 -8.18 14.62 -6.06
N ASP A 78 -9.25 13.99 -6.54
CA ASP A 78 -9.94 12.93 -5.80
C ASP A 78 -9.06 11.69 -5.63
N ARG A 79 -8.27 11.36 -6.66
CA ARG A 79 -7.31 10.27 -6.59
C ARG A 79 -6.26 10.50 -5.49
N GLU A 80 -5.73 11.71 -5.41
CA GLU A 80 -4.76 12.07 -4.36
C GLU A 80 -5.41 12.03 -2.97
N ARG A 81 -6.65 12.50 -2.85
CA ARG A 81 -7.40 12.41 -1.60
C ARG A 81 -7.65 10.96 -1.20
N LEU A 82 -7.93 10.08 -2.16
CA LEU A 82 -8.13 8.67 -1.91
C LEU A 82 -6.84 7.98 -1.45
N LYS A 83 -5.69 8.38 -1.98
CA LYS A 83 -4.39 7.89 -1.50
C LYS A 83 -4.19 8.24 -0.03
N GLN A 84 -4.46 9.49 0.34
CA GLN A 84 -4.36 9.92 1.73
C GLN A 84 -5.37 9.21 2.62
N ALA A 85 -6.59 9.00 2.13
CA ALA A 85 -7.61 8.23 2.82
C ALA A 85 -7.14 6.80 3.10
N SER A 86 -6.52 6.15 2.12
CA SER A 86 -5.99 4.79 2.27
C SER A 86 -4.90 4.70 3.35
N LYS A 87 -3.99 5.67 3.38
CA LYS A 87 -2.96 5.75 4.41
C LYS A 87 -3.56 5.96 5.79
N SER A 88 -4.48 6.90 5.92
CA SER A 88 -5.13 7.22 7.19
C SER A 88 -5.96 6.05 7.70
N LEU A 89 -6.68 5.40 6.80
CA LEU A 89 -7.51 4.25 7.13
C LEU A 89 -6.66 3.09 7.66
N LEU A 90 -5.57 2.77 6.98
CA LEU A 90 -4.67 1.68 7.42
C LEU A 90 -4.04 2.00 8.77
N SER A 91 -3.60 3.24 8.97
CA SER A 91 -3.03 3.69 10.24
C SER A 91 -4.02 3.55 11.38
N ARG A 92 -5.26 3.98 11.18
CA ARG A 92 -6.31 3.85 12.18
C ARG A 92 -6.69 2.42 12.47
N LEU A 93 -6.68 1.56 11.44
CA LEU A 93 -6.91 0.13 11.62
C LEU A 93 -5.83 -0.50 12.48
N HIS A 94 -4.57 -0.18 12.27
CA HIS A 94 -3.48 -0.66 13.11
C HIS A 94 -3.67 -0.24 14.57
N GLU A 95 -4.03 1.01 14.81
CA GLU A 95 -4.27 1.52 16.15
C GLU A 95 -5.46 0.83 16.82
N LEU A 96 -6.54 0.60 16.08
CA LEU A 96 -7.73 -0.06 16.61
C LEU A 96 -7.47 -1.53 16.94
N LEU A 97 -6.80 -2.24 16.04
CA LEU A 97 -6.63 -3.69 16.15
C LEU A 97 -5.49 -4.10 17.09
N ALA A 98 -4.49 -3.23 17.28
CA ALA A 98 -3.31 -3.55 18.09
C ALA A 98 -3.65 -4.06 19.50
N PRO A 99 -4.59 -3.44 20.26
CA PRO A 99 -4.96 -3.94 21.58
C PRO A 99 -5.96 -5.10 21.56
N MET A 100 -6.52 -5.42 20.40
CA MET A 100 -7.54 -6.47 20.30
C MET A 100 -6.90 -7.83 20.06
N GLU A 101 -7.19 -8.78 20.91
CA GLU A 101 -6.78 -10.18 20.69
C GLU A 101 -7.91 -10.93 19.99
N GLN A 102 -7.58 -11.58 18.87
CA GLN A 102 -8.52 -12.45 18.15
C GLN A 102 -9.87 -11.75 17.86
N TRP A 103 -9.81 -10.52 17.35
CA TRP A 103 -11.02 -9.74 17.10
C TRP A 103 -12.00 -10.45 16.15
N THR A 104 -11.50 -11.30 15.25
CA THR A 104 -12.31 -12.05 14.29
C THR A 104 -13.13 -13.14 14.95
N ARG A 105 -12.90 -13.43 16.23
CA ARG A 105 -13.60 -14.49 16.97
C ARG A 105 -14.60 -13.97 17.99
N LYS A 106 -14.72 -12.66 18.15
CA LYS A 106 -15.60 -12.04 19.13
C LYS A 106 -16.60 -11.13 18.45
N ALA A 107 -17.89 -11.36 18.61
CA ALA A 107 -18.93 -10.57 17.98
C ALA A 107 -18.83 -9.08 18.30
N GLN A 108 -18.50 -8.74 19.54
CA GLN A 108 -18.37 -7.35 19.97
C GLN A 108 -17.24 -6.62 19.24
N THR A 109 -16.07 -7.22 19.13
CA THR A 109 -14.94 -6.60 18.41
C THR A 109 -15.18 -6.57 16.91
N GLN A 110 -15.84 -7.57 16.35
CA GLN A 110 -16.25 -7.57 14.94
C GLN A 110 -17.16 -6.37 14.63
N ALA A 111 -18.15 -6.15 15.47
CA ALA A 111 -19.08 -5.02 15.31
C ALA A 111 -18.35 -3.68 15.45
N GLU A 112 -17.44 -3.57 16.39
CA GLU A 112 -16.64 -2.37 16.59
C GLU A 112 -15.76 -2.06 15.36
N VAL A 113 -15.10 -3.05 14.80
CA VAL A 113 -14.29 -2.89 13.59
C VAL A 113 -15.16 -2.49 12.42
N GLU A 114 -16.29 -3.14 12.21
CA GLU A 114 -17.22 -2.84 11.13
C GLU A 114 -17.74 -1.40 11.20
N THR A 115 -18.17 -0.98 12.37
CA THR A 115 -18.67 0.39 12.60
C THR A 115 -17.58 1.42 12.40
N SER A 116 -16.39 1.16 12.91
CA SER A 116 -15.25 2.08 12.77
C SER A 116 -14.85 2.26 11.31
N ILE A 117 -14.82 1.19 10.53
CA ILE A 117 -14.51 1.26 9.11
C ILE A 117 -15.52 2.14 8.38
N LEU A 118 -16.80 1.93 8.63
CA LEU A 118 -17.86 2.74 8.00
C LEU A 118 -17.71 4.21 8.35
N ASP A 119 -17.53 4.53 9.62
CA ASP A 119 -17.37 5.92 10.07
C ASP A 119 -16.16 6.58 9.42
N TRP A 120 -15.03 5.88 9.33
CA TRP A 120 -13.82 6.42 8.69
C TRP A 120 -14.00 6.63 7.19
N LEU A 121 -14.68 5.73 6.50
CA LEU A 121 -14.95 5.90 5.07
C LEU A 121 -15.87 7.10 4.83
N ILE A 122 -16.87 7.31 5.66
CA ILE A 122 -17.74 8.49 5.58
C ILE A 122 -16.91 9.76 5.76
N GLU A 123 -15.95 9.74 6.68
CA GLU A 123 -15.08 10.89 6.94
C GLU A 123 -14.06 11.13 5.82
N PHE A 124 -13.42 10.06 5.31
CA PHE A 124 -12.25 10.19 4.43
C PHE A 124 -12.56 10.20 2.94
N LEU A 125 -13.62 9.52 2.49
CA LEU A 125 -13.91 9.46 1.06
C LEU A 125 -14.45 10.81 0.56
N PRO A 126 -14.03 11.25 -0.64
CA PRO A 126 -14.56 12.47 -1.23
C PRO A 126 -16.03 12.28 -1.63
N GLN A 127 -16.88 13.16 -1.17
CA GLN A 127 -18.32 13.15 -1.50
C GLN A 127 -18.73 14.50 -2.07
N PRO A 128 -19.14 14.60 -3.34
CA PRO A 128 -19.04 13.55 -4.35
C PRO A 128 -17.60 13.25 -4.76
N PRO A 129 -17.29 12.19 -5.52
CA PRO A 129 -18.21 11.33 -6.29
C PRO A 129 -18.78 10.13 -5.55
N PHE A 130 -18.26 9.79 -4.36
CA PHE A 130 -18.79 8.65 -3.62
C PHE A 130 -20.15 8.97 -3.00
N THR A 131 -21.11 8.06 -3.17
CA THR A 131 -22.43 8.17 -2.55
C THR A 131 -22.47 7.39 -1.24
N GLU A 132 -23.52 7.61 -0.43
CA GLU A 132 -23.72 6.86 0.81
C GLU A 132 -23.83 5.35 0.57
N ASP A 133 -24.56 4.94 -0.45
CA ASP A 133 -24.72 3.52 -0.80
C ASP A 133 -23.41 2.91 -1.23
N GLU A 134 -22.64 3.62 -2.03
CA GLU A 134 -21.30 3.17 -2.44
C GLU A 134 -20.38 3.06 -1.23
N THR A 135 -20.41 4.01 -0.33
CA THR A 135 -19.60 4.02 0.88
C THR A 135 -19.92 2.82 1.77
N ALA A 136 -21.21 2.50 1.94
CA ALA A 136 -21.63 1.34 2.71
C ALA A 136 -21.13 0.02 2.08
N GLY A 137 -21.21 -0.09 0.75
CA GLY A 137 -20.69 -1.25 0.02
C GLY A 137 -19.19 -1.39 0.14
N LEU A 138 -18.46 -0.27 0.06
CA LEU A 138 -17.01 -0.24 0.23
C LEU A 138 -16.62 -0.58 1.65
N ALA A 139 -17.37 -0.13 2.65
CA ALA A 139 -17.10 -0.47 4.04
C ALA A 139 -17.16 -1.98 4.25
N ARG A 140 -18.08 -2.67 3.61
CA ARG A 140 -18.17 -4.13 3.66
C ARG A 140 -16.95 -4.79 3.01
N ARG A 141 -16.51 -4.29 1.87
CA ARG A 141 -15.31 -4.81 1.19
C ARG A 141 -14.04 -4.57 2.00
N VAL A 142 -13.91 -3.41 2.61
CA VAL A 142 -12.78 -3.10 3.49
C VAL A 142 -12.79 -4.02 4.70
N TYR A 143 -13.95 -4.24 5.30
CA TYR A 143 -14.09 -5.16 6.42
C TYR A 143 -13.61 -6.57 6.06
N ASP A 144 -14.06 -7.08 4.92
CA ASP A 144 -13.63 -8.41 4.43
C ASP A 144 -12.13 -8.45 4.17
N PHE A 145 -11.55 -7.39 3.61
CA PHE A 145 -10.12 -7.25 3.39
C PHE A 145 -9.36 -7.29 4.73
N VAL A 146 -9.81 -6.52 5.71
CA VAL A 146 -9.19 -6.47 7.04
C VAL A 146 -9.27 -7.82 7.73
N TRP A 147 -10.39 -8.50 7.61
CA TRP A 147 -10.57 -9.85 8.14
C TRP A 147 -9.53 -10.80 7.55
N GLN A 148 -9.40 -10.83 6.22
CA GLN A 148 -8.45 -11.69 5.53
C GLN A 148 -7.01 -11.37 5.91
N GLN A 149 -6.66 -10.09 6.01
CA GLN A 149 -5.31 -9.67 6.41
C GLN A 149 -5.01 -10.06 7.86
N SER A 150 -5.97 -9.97 8.74
CA SER A 150 -5.82 -10.38 10.14
C SER A 150 -5.63 -11.88 10.27
N GLU A 151 -6.40 -12.67 9.53
CA GLU A 151 -6.26 -14.14 9.51
C GLU A 151 -4.93 -14.58 8.91
N ALA A 152 -4.41 -13.81 7.94
CA ALA A 152 -3.10 -14.06 7.34
C ALA A 152 -1.93 -13.57 8.19
N GLY A 153 -2.18 -12.86 9.30
CA GLY A 153 -1.15 -12.30 10.16
C GLY A 153 -0.50 -11.03 9.65
N SER A 154 -1.06 -10.40 8.61
CA SER A 154 -0.54 -9.15 8.04
C SER A 154 -1.00 -7.91 8.81
N LEU A 155 -2.08 -8.02 9.55
CA LEU A 155 -2.57 -7.01 10.49
C LEU A 155 -2.67 -7.62 11.89
N PRO A 156 -2.61 -6.79 12.93
CA PRO A 156 -2.71 -7.24 14.32
C PRO A 156 -3.93 -8.07 14.65
#